data_505cd2c3f4cdb60ccce9dee37dd41a47
#
_entry.id   505cd2c3f4cdb60ccce9dee37dd41a47
#
_cell.length_a   1.000
_cell.length_b   1.000
_cell.length_c   1.000
_cell.angle_alpha   90.00
_cell.angle_beta   90.00
_cell.angle_gamma   90.00
#
_symmetry.space_group_name_H-M   'P 1'
#
loop_
_entity.id
_entity.type
_entity.pdbx_description
1 polymer ?
#
loop_
_entity_poly.entity_id
_entity_poly.type
_entity_poly.pdbx_seq_one_letter_code
_entity_poly.pdbx_strand_id
1 'polypeptide(L)'
;MAIRIGINGFGRIGRLVFRSAMKQDDVTVVGINDLLDIEHLAYLLKYDSVHGKYDGTVEVNGNNLVVDGHSVRISAERDPAAIGWGEMNTDVVAECTGIFTTLEKAQAHIDGGAKKVVISAPSADAPMFVMGVNHKEAKASQTIVSNASCTTNCLAPVAKVLNDNFGIAEGLMTTVHATTATQFTVDGPSRKDFRGGRSALINIMPASTGAAKAVTKVIPSLEGKLTGMAFRVPTANVSVVDLTVRLEKDTTYEEIKSVMKKHADTDLNNILGYTDEAVVSQDFVGDIRTSIFDAEAGMELNSRFFKIISWYDNECGYSNKLIDLAKHINQL
;
A
#
# COMPACT_ATOMS: atom_id res chain seq x y z
N MET A 1 22.22 10.68 6.69
CA MET A 1 21.37 11.88 6.51
C MET A 1 19.95 11.40 6.28
N ALA A 2 18.95 12.12 6.79
CA ALA A 2 17.56 11.78 6.55
C ALA A 2 17.21 11.89 5.07
N ILE A 3 16.42 10.94 4.55
CA ILE A 3 15.90 10.99 3.18
C ILE A 3 14.87 12.12 3.05
N ARG A 4 14.92 12.88 1.97
CA ARG A 4 14.06 14.02 1.69
C ARG A 4 12.94 13.60 0.73
N ILE A 5 11.71 13.50 1.26
CA ILE A 5 10.55 13.02 0.50
C ILE A 5 9.66 14.20 0.09
N GLY A 6 9.31 14.25 -1.19
CA GLY A 6 8.19 15.03 -1.71
C GLY A 6 6.93 14.18 -1.82
N ILE A 7 5.76 14.73 -1.56
CA ILE A 7 4.48 14.03 -1.70
C ILE A 7 3.66 14.74 -2.78
N ASN A 8 3.29 14.02 -3.84
CA ASN A 8 2.34 14.51 -4.84
C ASN A 8 0.98 13.84 -4.64
N GLY A 9 -0.03 14.64 -4.30
CA GLY A 9 -1.36 14.17 -3.90
C GLY A 9 -1.48 13.92 -2.39
N PHE A 10 -2.22 14.79 -1.71
CA PHE A 10 -2.40 14.74 -0.25
C PHE A 10 -3.77 14.13 0.14
N GLY A 11 -4.18 13.12 -0.64
CA GLY A 11 -5.33 12.26 -0.35
C GLY A 11 -5.09 11.32 0.85
N ARG A 12 -5.85 10.23 0.94
CA ARG A 12 -5.70 9.25 2.05
C ARG A 12 -4.26 8.77 2.20
N ILE A 13 -3.66 8.27 1.12
CA ILE A 13 -2.30 7.70 1.15
C ILE A 13 -1.25 8.78 1.40
N GLY A 14 -1.29 9.91 0.70
CA GLY A 14 -0.33 11.00 0.91
C GLY A 14 -0.31 11.51 2.36
N ARG A 15 -1.48 11.67 3.00
CA ARG A 15 -1.56 12.05 4.41
C ARG A 15 -1.00 10.99 5.36
N LEU A 16 -1.21 9.71 5.07
CA LEU A 16 -0.64 8.64 5.91
C LEU A 16 0.85 8.44 5.68
N VAL A 17 1.34 8.63 4.47
CA VAL A 17 2.78 8.75 4.20
C VAL A 17 3.37 9.89 5.04
N PHE A 18 2.72 11.05 5.06
CA PHE A 18 3.16 12.17 5.88
C PHE A 18 3.16 11.82 7.38
N ARG A 19 2.03 11.34 7.92
CA ARG A 19 1.91 10.96 9.35
C ARG A 19 2.93 9.88 9.74
N SER A 20 3.22 8.94 8.83
CA SER A 20 4.22 7.90 9.06
C SER A 20 5.64 8.46 9.03
N ALA A 21 5.93 9.37 8.10
CA ALA A 21 7.23 10.04 8.00
C ALA A 21 7.55 10.85 9.25
N MET A 22 6.55 11.56 9.82
CA MET A 22 6.74 12.35 11.05
C MET A 22 7.08 11.51 12.30
N LYS A 23 6.94 10.18 12.23
CA LYS A 23 7.33 9.26 13.30
C LYS A 23 8.72 8.64 13.09
N GLN A 24 9.47 9.06 12.07
CA GLN A 24 10.75 8.46 11.68
C GLN A 24 11.84 9.53 11.59
N ASP A 25 12.88 9.41 12.40
CA ASP A 25 13.98 10.38 12.47
C ASP A 25 14.85 10.43 11.20
N ASP A 26 14.79 9.38 10.39
CA ASP A 26 15.57 9.25 9.15
C ASP A 26 14.79 9.67 7.89
N VAL A 27 13.60 10.29 8.05
CA VAL A 27 12.76 10.79 6.96
C VAL A 27 12.39 12.25 7.19
N THR A 28 12.46 13.06 6.14
CA THR A 28 12.01 14.46 6.16
C THR A 28 11.09 14.72 4.98
N VAL A 29 9.85 15.12 5.23
CA VAL A 29 8.96 15.61 4.16
C VAL A 29 9.30 17.06 3.87
N VAL A 30 9.71 17.35 2.62
CA VAL A 30 10.19 18.68 2.21
C VAL A 30 9.16 19.48 1.43
N GLY A 31 8.20 18.82 0.81
CA GLY A 31 7.15 19.47 0.05
C GLY A 31 5.95 18.56 -0.17
N ILE A 32 4.80 19.18 -0.30
CA ILE A 32 3.53 18.54 -0.66
C ILE A 32 2.93 19.33 -1.81
N ASN A 33 2.48 18.62 -2.84
CA ASN A 33 1.71 19.20 -3.93
C ASN A 33 0.29 18.63 -3.91
N ASP A 34 -0.70 19.50 -3.85
CA ASP A 34 -2.13 19.16 -4.00
C ASP A 34 -2.90 20.37 -4.53
N LEU A 35 -4.02 20.15 -5.22
CA LEU A 35 -4.79 21.22 -5.85
C LEU A 35 -5.78 21.92 -4.88
N LEU A 36 -5.92 21.39 -3.66
CA LEU A 36 -6.72 22.01 -2.61
C LEU A 36 -5.95 23.17 -1.96
N ASP A 37 -6.69 24.12 -1.35
CA ASP A 37 -6.10 25.16 -0.54
C ASP A 37 -5.41 24.59 0.72
N ILE A 38 -4.39 25.30 1.18
CA ILE A 38 -3.54 24.86 2.28
C ILE A 38 -4.29 24.70 3.61
N GLU A 39 -5.30 25.54 3.88
CA GLU A 39 -6.11 25.46 5.09
C GLU A 39 -6.92 24.17 5.11
N HIS A 40 -7.45 23.76 3.93
CA HIS A 40 -8.16 22.51 3.80
C HIS A 40 -7.21 21.30 3.97
N LEU A 41 -6.00 21.37 3.42
CA LEU A 41 -4.98 20.33 3.62
C LEU A 41 -4.60 20.19 5.10
N ALA A 42 -4.40 21.31 5.80
CA ALA A 42 -4.14 21.35 7.24
C ALA A 42 -5.29 20.72 8.04
N TYR A 43 -6.53 21.07 7.70
CA TYR A 43 -7.72 20.51 8.33
C TYR A 43 -7.79 18.98 8.16
N LEU A 44 -7.59 18.48 6.94
CA LEU A 44 -7.64 17.05 6.63
C LEU A 44 -6.47 16.27 7.24
N LEU A 45 -5.31 16.88 7.45
CA LEU A 45 -4.22 16.27 8.19
C LEU A 45 -4.54 16.16 9.69
N LYS A 46 -5.14 17.23 10.24
CA LYS A 46 -5.46 17.33 11.66
C LYS A 46 -6.59 16.37 12.07
N TYR A 47 -7.62 16.21 11.24
CA TYR A 47 -8.80 15.41 11.56
C TYR A 47 -8.98 14.27 10.57
N ASP A 48 -8.97 13.04 11.07
CA ASP A 48 -9.17 11.82 10.30
C ASP A 48 -10.18 10.92 10.99
N SER A 49 -11.25 10.54 10.27
CA SER A 49 -12.32 9.74 10.83
C SER A 49 -11.92 8.29 11.13
N VAL A 50 -10.86 7.79 10.49
CA VAL A 50 -10.36 6.42 10.62
C VAL A 50 -9.20 6.36 11.63
N HIS A 51 -8.19 7.20 11.40
CA HIS A 51 -6.94 7.18 12.18
C HIS A 51 -6.90 8.21 13.32
N GLY A 52 -8.01 8.89 13.57
CA GLY A 52 -8.12 9.84 14.66
C GLY A 52 -7.42 11.18 14.40
N LYS A 53 -7.58 12.08 15.35
CA LYS A 53 -6.92 13.39 15.33
C LYS A 53 -5.40 13.22 15.34
N TYR A 54 -4.69 14.06 14.56
CA TYR A 54 -3.24 14.11 14.60
C TYR A 54 -2.76 14.49 16.01
N ASP A 55 -1.84 13.69 16.54
CA ASP A 55 -1.26 13.91 17.87
C ASP A 55 -0.05 14.85 17.75
N GLY A 56 -0.34 16.14 17.71
CA GLY A 56 0.66 17.19 17.53
C GLY A 56 0.04 18.49 17.04
N THR A 57 0.89 19.44 16.66
CA THR A 57 0.50 20.74 16.13
C THR A 57 0.44 20.73 14.62
N VAL A 58 -0.60 21.35 14.05
CA VAL A 58 -0.75 21.58 12.59
C VAL A 58 -1.16 23.02 12.40
N GLU A 59 -0.30 23.81 11.78
CA GLU A 59 -0.47 25.24 11.57
C GLU A 59 -0.18 25.60 10.11
N VAL A 60 -0.73 26.71 9.65
CA VAL A 60 -0.44 27.28 8.32
C VAL A 60 0.37 28.56 8.52
N ASN A 61 1.46 28.72 7.80
CA ASN A 61 2.28 29.92 7.78
C ASN A 61 2.66 30.28 6.33
N GLY A 62 1.95 31.23 5.75
CA GLY A 62 2.07 31.57 4.34
C GLY A 62 1.78 30.35 3.46
N ASN A 63 2.72 29.99 2.60
CA ASN A 63 2.62 28.82 1.72
C ASN A 63 3.22 27.54 2.34
N ASN A 64 3.42 27.51 3.65
CA ASN A 64 3.96 26.35 4.33
C ASN A 64 2.97 25.78 5.33
N LEU A 65 2.92 24.46 5.36
CA LEU A 65 2.30 23.70 6.44
C LEU A 65 3.36 23.48 7.52
N VAL A 66 3.10 23.93 8.73
CA VAL A 66 4.02 23.74 9.89
C VAL A 66 3.42 22.66 10.79
N VAL A 67 4.11 21.53 10.89
CA VAL A 67 3.67 20.38 11.69
C VAL A 67 4.76 20.07 12.72
N ASP A 68 4.41 20.14 14.00
CA ASP A 68 5.34 19.96 15.12
C ASP A 68 6.63 20.79 14.99
N GLY A 69 6.47 22.04 14.50
CA GLY A 69 7.57 22.96 14.22
C GLY A 69 8.33 22.70 12.93
N HIS A 70 8.02 21.62 12.21
CA HIS A 70 8.63 21.29 10.92
C HIS A 70 7.87 21.95 9.77
N SER A 71 8.58 22.79 8.98
CA SER A 71 7.98 23.55 7.87
C SER A 71 8.06 22.77 6.55
N VAL A 72 6.92 22.58 5.91
CA VAL A 72 6.75 21.85 4.65
C VAL A 72 6.16 22.77 3.59
N ARG A 73 6.85 22.94 2.45
CA ARG A 73 6.36 23.77 1.35
C ARG A 73 5.13 23.13 0.70
N ILE A 74 4.09 23.93 0.48
CA ILE A 74 2.89 23.53 -0.26
C ILE A 74 2.90 24.17 -1.64
N SER A 75 2.56 23.36 -2.66
CA SER A 75 2.34 23.80 -4.03
C SER A 75 1.02 23.26 -4.58
N ALA A 76 0.49 23.87 -5.63
CA ALA A 76 -0.80 23.52 -6.24
C ALA A 76 -0.64 23.41 -7.77
N GLU A 77 0.37 22.66 -8.20
CA GLU A 77 0.71 22.50 -9.61
C GLU A 77 0.04 21.25 -10.20
N ARG A 78 -0.54 21.41 -11.41
CA ARG A 78 -1.11 20.29 -12.16
C ARG A 78 -0.05 19.49 -12.91
N ASP A 79 0.99 20.17 -13.36
CA ASP A 79 2.14 19.55 -14.04
C ASP A 79 3.24 19.24 -13.01
N PRO A 80 3.59 17.98 -12.82
CA PRO A 80 4.63 17.61 -11.87
C PRO A 80 6.00 18.22 -12.17
N ALA A 81 6.29 18.57 -13.41
CA ALA A 81 7.54 19.22 -13.80
C ALA A 81 7.64 20.66 -13.25
N ALA A 82 6.50 21.32 -12.97
CA ALA A 82 6.44 22.68 -12.45
C ALA A 82 6.49 22.76 -10.91
N ILE A 83 6.45 21.64 -10.18
CA ILE A 83 6.41 21.65 -8.71
C ILE A 83 7.71 22.17 -8.09
N GLY A 84 8.84 22.03 -8.79
CA GLY A 84 10.15 22.50 -8.31
C GLY A 84 10.77 21.59 -7.26
N TRP A 85 10.69 20.28 -7.43
CA TRP A 85 11.30 19.28 -6.53
C TRP A 85 12.81 19.49 -6.34
N GLY A 86 13.51 19.95 -7.39
CA GLY A 86 14.93 20.24 -7.32
C GLY A 86 15.26 21.39 -6.36
N GLU A 87 14.43 22.44 -6.28
CA GLU A 87 14.60 23.55 -5.33
C GLU A 87 14.52 23.10 -3.87
N MET A 88 13.71 22.06 -3.63
CA MET A 88 13.55 21.44 -2.31
C MET A 88 14.59 20.36 -2.02
N ASN A 89 15.51 20.08 -2.94
CA ASN A 89 16.48 18.97 -2.86
C ASN A 89 15.77 17.63 -2.53
N THR A 90 14.70 17.33 -3.25
CA THR A 90 13.89 16.11 -3.05
C THR A 90 14.64 14.88 -3.55
N ASP A 91 14.86 13.91 -2.68
CA ASP A 91 15.49 12.64 -3.04
C ASP A 91 14.48 11.72 -3.71
N VAL A 92 13.30 11.55 -3.11
CA VAL A 92 12.25 10.66 -3.64
C VAL A 92 10.90 11.37 -3.59
N VAL A 93 10.14 11.29 -4.68
CA VAL A 93 8.73 11.68 -4.70
C VAL A 93 7.86 10.45 -4.44
N ALA A 94 6.98 10.54 -3.44
CA ALA A 94 5.84 9.65 -3.26
C ALA A 94 4.69 10.15 -4.14
N GLU A 95 4.45 9.47 -5.27
CA GLU A 95 3.36 9.81 -6.20
C GLU A 95 2.06 9.16 -5.71
N CYS A 96 1.21 9.96 -5.07
CA CYS A 96 -0.01 9.52 -4.37
C CYS A 96 -1.31 10.00 -5.02
N THR A 97 -1.26 10.59 -6.23
CA THR A 97 -2.47 11.07 -6.93
C THR A 97 -3.25 9.95 -7.60
N GLY A 98 -2.59 8.84 -7.96
CA GLY A 98 -3.14 7.78 -8.81
C GLY A 98 -3.31 8.17 -10.28
N ILE A 99 -2.71 9.30 -10.73
CA ILE A 99 -2.80 9.84 -12.10
C ILE A 99 -1.52 9.52 -12.88
N PHE A 100 -0.36 9.72 -12.27
CA PHE A 100 0.96 9.56 -12.90
C PHE A 100 1.52 8.16 -12.63
N THR A 101 0.84 7.13 -13.15
CA THR A 101 1.10 5.72 -12.80
C THR A 101 1.91 4.95 -13.84
N THR A 102 2.42 5.61 -14.88
CA THR A 102 3.31 5.02 -15.90
C THR A 102 4.67 5.69 -15.88
N LEU A 103 5.70 5.04 -16.44
CA LEU A 103 7.03 5.63 -16.57
C LEU A 103 6.99 7.00 -17.25
N GLU A 104 6.30 7.08 -18.40
CA GLU A 104 6.15 8.34 -19.16
C GLU A 104 5.56 9.46 -18.31
N LYS A 105 4.45 9.18 -17.60
CA LYS A 105 3.78 10.20 -16.80
C LYS A 105 4.58 10.60 -15.56
N ALA A 106 5.17 9.62 -14.88
CA ALA A 106 5.96 9.87 -13.67
C ALA A 106 7.32 10.53 -13.98
N GLN A 107 7.79 10.48 -15.23
CA GLN A 107 9.00 11.15 -15.67
C GLN A 107 8.95 12.67 -15.39
N ALA A 108 7.77 13.28 -15.47
CA ALA A 108 7.60 14.71 -15.16
C ALA A 108 8.07 15.11 -13.74
N HIS A 109 8.07 14.20 -12.77
CA HIS A 109 8.66 14.46 -11.45
C HIS A 109 10.19 14.53 -11.50
N ILE A 110 10.81 13.67 -12.32
CA ILE A 110 12.27 13.70 -12.54
C ILE A 110 12.65 14.99 -13.27
N ASP A 111 11.88 15.37 -14.29
CA ASP A 111 12.06 16.62 -15.04
C ASP A 111 11.91 17.85 -14.12
N GLY A 112 11.05 17.78 -13.11
CA GLY A 112 10.88 18.77 -12.03
C GLY A 112 11.99 18.74 -10.96
N GLY A 113 13.01 17.89 -11.13
CA GLY A 113 14.21 17.85 -10.30
C GLY A 113 14.21 16.84 -9.15
N ALA A 114 13.24 15.94 -9.07
CA ALA A 114 13.31 14.80 -8.15
C ALA A 114 14.36 13.78 -8.63
N LYS A 115 15.06 13.13 -7.70
CA LYS A 115 16.05 12.11 -8.08
C LYS A 115 15.38 10.76 -8.40
N LYS A 116 14.33 10.39 -7.64
CA LYS A 116 13.59 9.13 -7.79
C LYS A 116 12.09 9.32 -7.52
N VAL A 117 11.28 8.37 -7.98
CA VAL A 117 9.81 8.36 -7.78
C VAL A 117 9.35 6.99 -7.33
N VAL A 118 8.51 6.93 -6.31
CA VAL A 118 7.75 5.75 -5.92
C VAL A 118 6.26 6.00 -6.17
N ILE A 119 5.69 5.26 -7.11
CA ILE A 119 4.27 5.32 -7.46
C ILE A 119 3.46 4.52 -6.43
N SER A 120 2.46 5.15 -5.81
CA SER A 120 1.56 4.52 -4.83
C SER A 120 0.38 3.78 -5.47
N ALA A 121 0.61 3.13 -6.59
CA ALA A 121 -0.39 2.35 -7.33
C ALA A 121 0.31 1.29 -8.19
N PRO A 122 -0.38 0.23 -8.62
CA PRO A 122 0.14 -0.67 -9.63
C PRO A 122 0.43 0.10 -10.92
N SER A 123 1.56 -0.21 -11.55
CA SER A 123 1.97 0.37 -12.82
C SER A 123 1.86 -0.65 -13.95
N ALA A 124 1.58 -0.14 -15.15
CA ALA A 124 1.56 -0.97 -16.36
C ALA A 124 2.99 -1.33 -16.81
N ASP A 125 3.96 -0.41 -16.63
CA ASP A 125 5.30 -0.45 -17.21
C ASP A 125 6.43 -0.18 -16.21
N ALA A 126 6.21 0.55 -15.10
CA ALA A 126 7.22 0.73 -14.07
C ALA A 126 7.44 -0.58 -13.29
N PRO A 127 8.69 -0.93 -12.95
CA PRO A 127 8.98 -2.09 -12.13
C PRO A 127 8.28 -1.98 -10.77
N MET A 128 7.66 -3.09 -10.34
CA MET A 128 6.92 -3.17 -9.09
C MET A 128 7.72 -3.93 -8.04
N PHE A 129 7.79 -3.35 -6.84
CA PHE A 129 8.47 -3.94 -5.71
C PHE A 129 7.56 -4.05 -4.49
N VAL A 130 7.68 -5.16 -3.79
CA VAL A 130 7.04 -5.41 -2.49
C VAL A 130 8.15 -5.68 -1.48
N MET A 131 8.16 -4.90 -0.40
CA MET A 131 9.13 -5.07 0.68
C MET A 131 9.06 -6.50 1.26
N GLY A 132 10.21 -7.12 1.51
CA GLY A 132 10.31 -8.50 1.97
C GLY A 132 10.16 -9.56 0.88
N VAL A 133 9.69 -9.20 -0.32
CA VAL A 133 9.46 -10.15 -1.42
C VAL A 133 10.54 -10.03 -2.49
N ASN A 134 10.54 -8.95 -3.27
CA ASN A 134 11.45 -8.74 -4.38
C ASN A 134 12.18 -7.38 -4.37
N HIS A 135 12.07 -6.59 -3.30
CA HIS A 135 12.68 -5.26 -3.22
C HIS A 135 14.21 -5.29 -3.43
N LYS A 136 14.87 -6.39 -3.05
CA LYS A 136 16.33 -6.57 -3.24
C LYS A 136 16.75 -6.70 -4.71
N GLU A 137 15.79 -6.90 -5.62
CA GLU A 137 16.03 -6.96 -7.07
C GLU A 137 16.06 -5.57 -7.72
N ALA A 138 15.71 -4.50 -6.96
CA ALA A 138 15.75 -3.13 -7.43
C ALA A 138 17.19 -2.73 -7.82
N LYS A 139 17.31 -1.94 -8.88
CA LYS A 139 18.61 -1.49 -9.43
C LYS A 139 18.71 0.02 -9.35
N ALA A 140 19.92 0.54 -9.15
CA ALA A 140 20.21 1.98 -9.12
C ALA A 140 19.72 2.73 -10.37
N SER A 141 19.68 2.06 -11.53
CA SER A 141 19.19 2.63 -12.79
C SER A 141 17.65 2.80 -12.85
N GLN A 142 16.90 2.22 -11.91
CA GLN A 142 15.45 2.31 -11.85
C GLN A 142 15.05 3.52 -10.99
N THR A 143 14.93 4.67 -11.62
CA THR A 143 14.59 5.94 -10.94
C THR A 143 13.09 6.08 -10.66
N ILE A 144 12.26 5.34 -11.37
CA ILE A 144 10.80 5.33 -11.21
C ILE A 144 10.37 3.88 -10.95
N VAL A 145 9.76 3.64 -9.79
CA VAL A 145 9.30 2.31 -9.37
C VAL A 145 7.87 2.40 -8.79
N SER A 146 7.21 1.26 -8.69
CA SER A 146 5.87 1.17 -8.10
C SER A 146 5.89 0.31 -6.83
N ASN A 147 5.18 0.77 -5.80
CA ASN A 147 4.90 0.01 -4.57
C ASN A 147 3.75 -1.01 -4.74
N ALA A 148 3.33 -1.29 -5.98
CA ALA A 148 2.17 -2.13 -6.31
C ALA A 148 0.88 -1.65 -5.62
N SER A 149 -0.04 -2.56 -5.23
CA SER A 149 -1.26 -2.23 -4.49
C SER A 149 -1.17 -2.68 -3.03
N CYS A 150 -2.05 -2.16 -2.17
CA CYS A 150 -2.19 -2.62 -0.79
C CYS A 150 -2.51 -4.12 -0.71
N THR A 151 -3.41 -4.61 -1.57
CA THR A 151 -3.75 -6.04 -1.65
C THR A 151 -2.55 -6.88 -2.12
N THR A 152 -1.75 -6.39 -3.08
CA THR A 152 -0.52 -7.07 -3.51
C THR A 152 0.49 -7.15 -2.37
N ASN A 153 0.63 -6.08 -1.59
CA ASN A 153 1.51 -6.04 -0.41
C ASN A 153 1.05 -6.99 0.70
N CYS A 154 -0.25 -7.29 0.80
CA CYS A 154 -0.75 -8.31 1.72
C CYS A 154 -0.54 -9.73 1.18
N LEU A 155 -0.93 -9.98 -0.07
CA LEU A 155 -0.90 -11.32 -0.65
C LEU A 155 0.53 -11.84 -0.90
N ALA A 156 1.44 -10.98 -1.37
CA ALA A 156 2.75 -11.41 -1.81
C ALA A 156 3.63 -12.01 -0.70
N PRO A 157 3.71 -11.48 0.53
CA PRO A 157 4.45 -12.12 1.62
C PRO A 157 3.93 -13.51 1.96
N VAL A 158 2.62 -13.69 2.08
CA VAL A 158 1.99 -14.99 2.35
C VAL A 158 2.23 -15.96 1.21
N ALA A 159 2.02 -15.52 -0.03
CA ALA A 159 2.25 -16.35 -1.22
C ALA A 159 3.72 -16.76 -1.34
N LYS A 160 4.67 -15.87 -1.01
CA LYS A 160 6.10 -16.17 -0.97
C LYS A 160 6.41 -17.27 0.03
N VAL A 161 5.94 -17.14 1.26
CA VAL A 161 6.18 -18.15 2.32
C VAL A 161 5.62 -19.51 1.90
N LEU A 162 4.40 -19.56 1.39
CA LEU A 162 3.78 -20.80 0.92
C LEU A 162 4.55 -21.39 -0.28
N ASN A 163 4.90 -20.58 -1.26
CA ASN A 163 5.57 -21.05 -2.46
C ASN A 163 6.98 -21.56 -2.18
N ASP A 164 7.74 -20.85 -1.35
CA ASP A 164 9.13 -21.20 -1.03
C ASP A 164 9.22 -22.50 -0.20
N ASN A 165 8.24 -22.78 0.66
CA ASN A 165 8.26 -23.96 1.53
C ASN A 165 7.53 -25.18 0.92
N PHE A 166 6.37 -24.94 0.31
CA PHE A 166 5.47 -26.03 -0.11
C PHE A 166 5.22 -26.07 -1.62
N GLY A 167 5.57 -25.00 -2.36
CA GLY A 167 5.18 -24.83 -3.77
C GLY A 167 3.69 -24.55 -3.92
N ILE A 168 3.33 -23.53 -4.72
CA ILE A 168 1.95 -23.26 -5.09
C ILE A 168 1.68 -23.86 -6.45
N ALA A 169 0.70 -24.79 -6.54
CA ALA A 169 0.22 -25.34 -7.80
C ALA A 169 -0.79 -24.39 -8.45
N GLU A 170 -1.78 -23.94 -7.69
CA GLU A 170 -2.82 -23.02 -8.16
C GLU A 170 -3.53 -22.36 -6.97
N GLY A 171 -4.17 -21.20 -7.19
CA GLY A 171 -4.95 -20.54 -6.16
C GLY A 171 -5.87 -19.46 -6.67
N LEU A 172 -6.97 -19.27 -5.95
CA LEU A 172 -7.93 -18.19 -6.15
C LEU A 172 -7.93 -17.28 -4.92
N MET A 173 -7.69 -15.99 -5.16
CA MET A 173 -7.71 -14.97 -4.11
C MET A 173 -9.00 -14.16 -4.19
N THR A 174 -9.66 -14.01 -3.05
CA THR A 174 -10.71 -13.01 -2.87
C THR A 174 -10.22 -12.00 -1.81
N THR A 175 -10.22 -10.71 -2.14
CA THR A 175 -10.10 -9.72 -1.08
C THR A 175 -11.46 -9.15 -0.71
N VAL A 176 -11.82 -9.25 0.57
CA VAL A 176 -12.94 -8.50 1.14
C VAL A 176 -12.35 -7.16 1.58
N HIS A 177 -12.64 -6.13 0.79
CA HIS A 177 -11.89 -4.87 0.85
C HIS A 177 -12.76 -3.74 1.37
N ALA A 178 -12.23 -2.95 2.29
CA ALA A 178 -12.83 -1.73 2.77
C ALA A 178 -13.10 -0.73 1.63
N THR A 179 -13.98 0.23 1.88
CA THR A 179 -14.27 1.32 0.94
C THR A 179 -13.04 2.18 0.69
N THR A 180 -12.96 2.76 -0.50
CA THR A 180 -11.90 3.70 -0.87
C THR A 180 -12.50 4.98 -1.44
N ALA A 181 -11.70 6.05 -1.48
CA ALA A 181 -12.14 7.38 -1.94
C ALA A 181 -12.71 7.42 -3.38
N THR A 182 -12.49 6.37 -4.16
CA THR A 182 -13.03 6.28 -5.53
C THR A 182 -14.45 5.71 -5.61
N GLN A 183 -15.01 5.27 -4.48
CA GLN A 183 -16.37 4.74 -4.41
C GLN A 183 -17.37 5.83 -4.02
N PHE A 184 -18.58 5.74 -4.57
CA PHE A 184 -19.64 6.70 -4.30
C PHE A 184 -20.33 6.41 -2.96
N THR A 185 -20.69 7.46 -2.22
CA THR A 185 -21.53 7.32 -1.01
C THR A 185 -22.98 7.01 -1.36
N VAL A 186 -23.49 7.57 -2.47
CA VAL A 186 -24.83 7.31 -3.03
C VAL A 186 -24.69 6.86 -4.48
N ASP A 187 -25.73 6.22 -5.02
CA ASP A 187 -25.71 5.76 -6.42
C ASP A 187 -25.43 6.90 -7.40
N GLY A 188 -24.48 6.69 -8.31
CA GLY A 188 -24.08 7.68 -9.31
C GLY A 188 -23.45 7.04 -10.56
N PRO A 189 -23.25 7.80 -11.62
CA PRO A 189 -22.70 7.29 -12.88
C PRO A 189 -21.22 6.90 -12.72
N SER A 190 -20.87 5.65 -13.05
CA SER A 190 -19.49 5.18 -13.08
C SER A 190 -19.00 5.03 -14.52
N ARG A 191 -17.76 5.48 -14.78
CA ARG A 191 -17.10 5.32 -16.08
C ARG A 191 -16.38 3.99 -16.25
N LYS A 192 -16.19 3.23 -15.15
CA LYS A 192 -15.46 1.95 -15.18
C LYS A 192 -16.39 0.76 -15.41
N ASP A 193 -17.40 0.63 -14.56
CA ASP A 193 -18.39 -0.43 -14.58
C ASP A 193 -19.63 0.02 -13.82
N PHE A 194 -20.78 -0.63 -14.08
CA PHE A 194 -22.04 -0.24 -13.44
C PHE A 194 -22.05 -0.45 -11.91
N ARG A 195 -21.36 -1.49 -11.42
CA ARG A 195 -21.30 -1.79 -9.98
C ARG A 195 -20.51 -0.74 -9.22
N GLY A 196 -19.43 -0.20 -9.79
CA GLY A 196 -18.62 0.85 -9.18
C GLY A 196 -19.33 2.18 -8.95
N GLY A 197 -20.52 2.39 -9.55
CA GLY A 197 -21.39 3.53 -9.32
C GLY A 197 -22.38 3.38 -8.17
N ARG A 198 -22.45 2.20 -7.53
CA ARG A 198 -23.40 1.93 -6.46
C ARG A 198 -22.85 2.38 -5.11
N SER A 199 -23.77 2.71 -4.19
CA SER A 199 -23.44 3.19 -2.84
C SER A 199 -22.53 2.22 -2.08
N ALA A 200 -21.40 2.74 -1.61
CA ALA A 200 -20.44 2.02 -0.79
C ALA A 200 -20.94 1.76 0.64
N LEU A 201 -21.95 2.49 1.10
CA LEU A 201 -22.42 2.46 2.50
C LEU A 201 -23.24 1.21 2.85
N ILE A 202 -23.91 0.60 1.85
CA ILE A 202 -24.96 -0.41 2.10
C ILE A 202 -24.84 -1.65 1.20
N ASN A 203 -23.81 -1.74 0.35
CA ASN A 203 -23.68 -2.83 -0.62
C ASN A 203 -22.44 -3.67 -0.38
N ILE A 204 -22.55 -4.99 -0.60
CA ILE A 204 -21.44 -5.88 -0.92
C ILE A 204 -21.29 -5.84 -2.44
N MET A 205 -20.15 -5.33 -2.91
CA MET A 205 -19.94 -5.01 -4.32
C MET A 205 -18.82 -5.85 -4.93
N PRO A 206 -19.12 -6.83 -5.81
CA PRO A 206 -18.09 -7.53 -6.56
C PRO A 206 -17.34 -6.56 -7.48
N ALA A 207 -16.02 -6.65 -7.49
CA ALA A 207 -15.15 -5.81 -8.30
C ALA A 207 -13.96 -6.63 -8.85
N SER A 208 -13.47 -6.25 -10.02
CA SER A 208 -12.20 -6.78 -10.51
C SER A 208 -11.02 -6.24 -9.71
N THR A 209 -9.98 -7.04 -9.56
CA THR A 209 -8.70 -6.61 -9.00
C THR A 209 -7.54 -7.13 -9.81
N GLY A 210 -6.54 -6.29 -10.02
CA GLY A 210 -5.26 -6.69 -10.62
C GLY A 210 -4.26 -7.23 -9.61
N ALA A 211 -4.60 -7.30 -8.33
CA ALA A 211 -3.65 -7.61 -7.26
C ALA A 211 -3.02 -9.01 -7.40
N ALA A 212 -3.81 -10.03 -7.70
CA ALA A 212 -3.29 -11.39 -7.91
C ALA A 212 -2.36 -11.47 -9.13
N LYS A 213 -2.69 -10.76 -10.23
CA LYS A 213 -1.79 -10.65 -11.39
C LYS A 213 -0.53 -9.84 -11.06
N ALA A 214 -0.63 -8.83 -10.19
CA ALA A 214 0.54 -8.06 -9.76
C ALA A 214 1.48 -8.93 -8.90
N VAL A 215 0.96 -9.87 -8.10
CA VAL A 215 1.79 -10.82 -7.36
C VAL A 215 2.64 -11.67 -8.30
N THR A 216 2.14 -12.07 -9.46
CA THR A 216 2.94 -12.85 -10.42
C THR A 216 4.07 -12.04 -11.07
N LYS A 217 3.97 -10.70 -11.06
CA LYS A 217 5.08 -9.83 -11.49
C LYS A 217 6.18 -9.69 -10.41
N VAL A 218 5.84 -9.79 -9.14
CA VAL A 218 6.81 -9.73 -8.04
C VAL A 218 7.31 -11.11 -7.58
N ILE A 219 6.59 -12.18 -7.95
CA ILE A 219 6.98 -13.58 -7.76
C ILE A 219 6.74 -14.30 -9.10
N PRO A 220 7.67 -14.24 -10.07
CA PRO A 220 7.46 -14.74 -11.43
C PRO A 220 7.12 -16.25 -11.50
N SER A 221 7.57 -17.05 -10.56
CA SER A 221 7.25 -18.49 -10.47
C SER A 221 5.75 -18.78 -10.26
N LEU A 222 4.95 -17.77 -9.93
CA LEU A 222 3.50 -17.87 -9.74
C LEU A 222 2.72 -17.42 -10.99
N GLU A 223 3.38 -17.14 -12.10
CA GLU A 223 2.69 -16.77 -13.35
C GLU A 223 1.78 -17.91 -13.83
N GLY A 224 0.51 -17.54 -14.11
CA GLY A 224 -0.52 -18.50 -14.49
C GLY A 224 -1.13 -19.32 -13.34
N LYS A 225 -0.57 -19.26 -12.13
CA LYS A 225 -1.02 -20.05 -10.97
C LYS A 225 -2.00 -19.31 -10.07
N LEU A 226 -2.02 -17.98 -10.09
CA LEU A 226 -2.87 -17.16 -9.22
C LEU A 226 -3.74 -16.17 -10.01
N THR A 227 -5.01 -16.11 -9.64
CA THR A 227 -5.93 -15.04 -10.05
C THR A 227 -6.89 -14.70 -8.92
N GLY A 228 -7.70 -13.66 -9.07
CA GLY A 228 -8.61 -13.27 -7.99
C GLY A 228 -9.55 -12.14 -8.32
N MET A 229 -10.39 -11.83 -7.34
CA MET A 229 -11.39 -10.77 -7.38
C MET A 229 -11.47 -10.04 -6.03
N ALA A 230 -12.27 -8.98 -5.97
CA ALA A 230 -12.54 -8.24 -4.76
C ALA A 230 -14.05 -8.20 -4.47
N PHE A 231 -14.41 -8.21 -3.19
CA PHE A 231 -15.68 -7.69 -2.71
C PHE A 231 -15.40 -6.39 -1.95
N ARG A 232 -16.06 -5.29 -2.36
CA ARG A 232 -16.08 -4.07 -1.56
C ARG A 232 -17.21 -4.16 -0.54
N VAL A 233 -16.90 -3.83 0.71
CA VAL A 233 -17.84 -3.90 1.83
C VAL A 233 -17.89 -2.56 2.56
N PRO A 234 -19.00 -2.23 3.26
CA PRO A 234 -19.18 -0.95 3.94
C PRO A 234 -18.39 -0.86 5.26
N THR A 235 -17.08 -1.07 5.20
CA THR A 235 -16.12 -0.82 6.28
C THR A 235 -15.21 0.33 5.90
N ALA A 236 -14.80 1.13 6.87
CA ALA A 236 -14.05 2.35 6.62
C ALA A 236 -12.58 2.07 6.26
N ASN A 237 -11.98 1.05 6.86
CA ASN A 237 -10.60 0.64 6.68
C ASN A 237 -10.44 -0.81 7.13
N VAL A 238 -9.26 -1.37 6.90
CA VAL A 238 -8.85 -2.76 7.07
C VAL A 238 -9.60 -3.72 6.17
N SER A 239 -8.84 -4.41 5.40
CA SER A 239 -9.27 -5.41 4.41
C SER A 239 -8.69 -6.77 4.75
N VAL A 240 -9.22 -7.81 4.13
CA VAL A 240 -8.73 -9.17 4.31
C VAL A 240 -8.52 -9.86 2.97
N VAL A 241 -7.43 -10.59 2.86
CA VAL A 241 -7.17 -11.55 1.77
C VAL A 241 -7.65 -12.92 2.23
N ASP A 242 -8.53 -13.51 1.43
CA ASP A 242 -8.93 -14.93 1.48
C ASP A 242 -8.27 -15.62 0.28
N LEU A 243 -7.24 -16.41 0.55
CA LEU A 243 -6.52 -17.18 -0.46
C LEU A 243 -6.90 -18.67 -0.33
N THR A 244 -7.65 -19.19 -1.29
CA THR A 244 -7.85 -20.63 -1.45
C THR A 244 -6.75 -21.17 -2.36
N VAL A 245 -5.90 -22.06 -1.84
CA VAL A 245 -4.66 -22.47 -2.49
C VAL A 245 -4.46 -23.98 -2.46
N ARG A 246 -4.02 -24.51 -3.60
CA ARG A 246 -3.49 -25.89 -3.73
C ARG A 246 -1.96 -25.83 -3.71
N LEU A 247 -1.37 -26.60 -2.83
CA LEU A 247 0.08 -26.73 -2.71
C LEU A 247 0.60 -27.93 -3.52
N GLU A 248 1.87 -27.89 -3.89
CA GLU A 248 2.54 -28.98 -4.63
C GLU A 248 2.94 -30.12 -3.69
N LYS A 249 3.31 -29.79 -2.43
CA LYS A 249 3.69 -30.76 -1.41
C LYS A 249 2.55 -31.03 -0.44
N ASP A 250 2.47 -32.25 0.08
CA ASP A 250 1.62 -32.55 1.23
C ASP A 250 2.15 -31.85 2.47
N THR A 251 1.25 -31.26 3.25
CA THR A 251 1.54 -30.60 4.52
C THR A 251 0.29 -30.61 5.41
N THR A 252 0.38 -30.03 6.59
CA THR A 252 -0.74 -29.79 7.50
C THR A 252 -0.93 -28.29 7.74
N TYR A 253 -2.12 -27.90 8.18
CA TYR A 253 -2.36 -26.50 8.52
C TYR A 253 -1.48 -26.05 9.71
N GLU A 254 -1.18 -26.93 10.66
CA GLU A 254 -0.29 -26.66 11.78
C GLU A 254 1.16 -26.39 11.31
N GLU A 255 1.63 -27.10 10.31
CA GLU A 255 2.94 -26.82 9.71
C GLU A 255 2.95 -25.47 9.00
N ILE A 256 1.87 -25.11 8.27
CA ILE A 256 1.72 -23.79 7.65
C ILE A 256 1.76 -22.69 8.72
N LYS A 257 1.00 -22.84 9.84
CA LYS A 257 1.02 -21.89 10.96
C LYS A 257 2.44 -21.71 11.52
N SER A 258 3.14 -22.82 11.74
CA SER A 258 4.51 -22.79 12.26
C SER A 258 5.47 -22.05 11.33
N VAL A 259 5.40 -22.31 10.04
CA VAL A 259 6.24 -21.64 9.03
C VAL A 259 5.91 -20.16 8.90
N MET A 260 4.62 -19.80 8.88
CA MET A 260 4.19 -18.38 8.84
C MET A 260 4.70 -17.62 10.07
N LYS A 261 4.53 -18.20 11.27
CA LYS A 261 5.03 -17.59 12.52
C LYS A 261 6.54 -17.38 12.47
N LYS A 262 7.29 -18.39 12.03
CA LYS A 262 8.75 -18.29 11.90
C LYS A 262 9.16 -17.11 11.01
N HIS A 263 8.56 -16.98 9.82
CA HIS A 263 8.86 -15.87 8.91
C HIS A 263 8.44 -14.51 9.45
N ALA A 264 7.29 -14.44 10.15
CA ALA A 264 6.84 -13.21 10.82
C ALA A 264 7.81 -12.75 11.93
N ASP A 265 8.41 -13.70 12.64
CA ASP A 265 9.34 -13.41 13.74
C ASP A 265 10.79 -13.16 13.25
N THR A 266 11.10 -13.45 11.97
CA THR A 266 12.47 -13.38 11.44
C THR A 266 12.59 -12.45 10.23
N ASP A 267 12.70 -13.01 9.04
CA ASP A 267 13.05 -12.30 7.80
C ASP A 267 11.94 -11.42 7.21
N LEU A 268 10.69 -11.65 7.61
CA LEU A 268 9.55 -10.82 7.26
C LEU A 268 9.03 -9.98 8.44
N ASN A 269 9.81 -9.83 9.50
CA ASN A 269 9.45 -8.96 10.61
C ASN A 269 9.11 -7.54 10.10
N ASN A 270 8.08 -6.90 10.68
CA ASN A 270 7.48 -5.64 10.25
C ASN A 270 6.79 -5.63 8.86
N ILE A 271 6.69 -6.79 8.20
CA ILE A 271 6.00 -6.98 6.93
C ILE A 271 4.85 -7.98 7.11
N LEU A 272 5.20 -9.19 7.54
CA LEU A 272 4.25 -10.24 7.91
C LEU A 272 4.04 -10.23 9.43
N GLY A 273 2.79 -10.22 9.86
CA GLY A 273 2.36 -10.47 11.22
C GLY A 273 1.75 -11.87 11.36
N TYR A 274 1.58 -12.30 12.58
CA TYR A 274 0.91 -13.54 12.95
C TYR A 274 -0.03 -13.26 14.12
N THR A 275 -1.24 -13.78 14.06
CA THR A 275 -2.18 -13.78 15.19
C THR A 275 -2.83 -15.15 15.33
N ASP A 276 -3.04 -15.57 16.57
CA ASP A 276 -3.81 -16.74 16.99
C ASP A 276 -4.94 -16.34 17.95
N GLU A 277 -5.31 -15.05 17.93
CA GLU A 277 -6.41 -14.49 18.71
C GLU A 277 -7.68 -14.37 17.87
N ALA A 278 -8.85 -14.37 18.52
CA ALA A 278 -10.14 -14.18 17.87
C ALA A 278 -10.37 -12.68 17.58
N VAL A 279 -9.80 -12.21 16.48
CA VAL A 279 -9.78 -10.80 16.07
C VAL A 279 -10.73 -10.50 14.92
N VAL A 280 -11.01 -9.21 14.71
CA VAL A 280 -11.79 -8.68 13.60
C VAL A 280 -11.05 -7.50 12.95
N SER A 281 -11.53 -7.04 11.81
CA SER A 281 -10.85 -6.00 11.02
C SER A 281 -10.49 -4.74 11.81
N GLN A 282 -11.33 -4.31 12.75
CA GLN A 282 -11.11 -3.07 13.51
C GLN A 282 -9.86 -3.12 14.41
N ASP A 283 -9.44 -4.32 14.83
CA ASP A 283 -8.27 -4.52 15.70
C ASP A 283 -6.94 -4.22 14.98
N PHE A 284 -6.96 -4.14 13.65
CA PHE A 284 -5.78 -3.88 12.83
C PHE A 284 -5.68 -2.45 12.30
N VAL A 285 -6.57 -1.54 12.70
CA VAL A 285 -6.46 -0.13 12.29
C VAL A 285 -5.20 0.48 12.87
N GLY A 286 -4.35 1.01 11.98
CA GLY A 286 -3.06 1.58 12.34
C GLY A 286 -1.90 0.58 12.35
N ASP A 287 -2.13 -0.69 12.03
CA ASP A 287 -1.03 -1.67 11.91
C ASP A 287 -0.14 -1.31 10.72
N ILE A 288 1.17 -1.21 10.97
CA ILE A 288 2.18 -0.85 9.97
C ILE A 288 2.65 -2.02 9.10
N ARG A 289 2.29 -3.26 9.48
CA ARG A 289 2.55 -4.45 8.68
C ARG A 289 1.54 -4.53 7.54
N THR A 290 1.94 -5.06 6.41
CA THR A 290 1.09 -5.15 5.22
C THR A 290 0.35 -6.47 5.09
N SER A 291 0.64 -7.46 5.94
CA SER A 291 0.07 -8.79 5.88
C SER A 291 0.07 -9.39 7.28
N ILE A 292 -1.08 -9.66 7.86
CA ILE A 292 -1.18 -10.29 9.18
C ILE A 292 -1.90 -11.63 9.01
N PHE A 293 -1.13 -12.72 9.02
CA PHE A 293 -1.66 -14.07 8.91
C PHE A 293 -2.52 -14.40 10.14
N ASP A 294 -3.76 -14.81 9.89
CA ASP A 294 -4.69 -15.24 10.93
C ASP A 294 -4.70 -16.77 11.02
N ALA A 295 -4.10 -17.27 12.07
CA ALA A 295 -3.91 -18.70 12.28
C ALA A 295 -5.21 -19.46 12.61
N GLU A 296 -6.21 -18.75 13.14
CA GLU A 296 -7.47 -19.38 13.57
C GLU A 296 -8.59 -19.25 12.54
N ALA A 297 -8.47 -18.31 11.59
CA ALA A 297 -9.50 -18.08 10.57
C ALA A 297 -9.33 -18.95 9.31
N GLY A 298 -8.16 -19.55 9.10
CA GLY A 298 -7.91 -20.44 7.97
C GLY A 298 -8.36 -21.88 8.20
N MET A 299 -8.25 -22.72 7.19
CA MET A 299 -8.67 -24.13 7.29
C MET A 299 -7.94 -25.04 6.29
N GLU A 300 -7.87 -26.30 6.64
CA GLU A 300 -7.43 -27.39 5.79
C GLU A 300 -8.65 -28.18 5.26
N LEU A 301 -8.67 -28.47 3.96
CA LEU A 301 -9.61 -29.41 3.38
C LEU A 301 -8.96 -30.80 3.22
N ASN A 302 -7.71 -30.82 2.82
CA ASN A 302 -6.85 -32.01 2.73
C ASN A 302 -5.38 -31.55 2.70
N SER A 303 -4.43 -32.50 2.72
CA SER A 303 -2.99 -32.26 2.83
C SER A 303 -2.39 -31.28 1.78
N ARG A 304 -3.15 -30.89 0.76
CA ARG A 304 -2.71 -29.95 -0.30
C ARG A 304 -3.64 -28.79 -0.55
N PHE A 305 -4.78 -28.72 0.11
CA PHE A 305 -5.78 -27.70 -0.22
C PHE A 305 -6.22 -26.94 1.01
N PHE A 306 -5.92 -25.64 1.04
CA PHE A 306 -6.05 -24.78 2.20
C PHE A 306 -6.75 -23.48 1.89
N LYS A 307 -7.40 -22.91 2.90
CA LYS A 307 -7.84 -21.52 2.95
C LYS A 307 -6.94 -20.76 3.91
N ILE A 308 -6.33 -19.69 3.41
CA ILE A 308 -5.39 -18.84 4.15
C ILE A 308 -6.00 -17.45 4.27
N ILE A 309 -6.03 -16.92 5.48
CA ILE A 309 -6.57 -15.60 5.79
C ILE A 309 -5.45 -14.66 6.23
N SER A 310 -5.44 -13.45 5.66
CA SER A 310 -4.49 -12.42 6.06
C SER A 310 -5.13 -11.04 6.07
N TRP A 311 -5.03 -10.34 7.19
CA TRP A 311 -5.51 -8.99 7.39
C TRP A 311 -4.51 -7.95 6.95
N TYR A 312 -4.99 -6.75 6.59
CA TYR A 312 -4.13 -5.61 6.32
C TYR A 312 -4.86 -4.28 6.48
N ASP A 313 -4.22 -3.34 7.16
CA ASP A 313 -4.64 -1.94 7.05
C ASP A 313 -4.25 -1.43 5.66
N ASN A 314 -5.23 -1.30 4.77
CA ASN A 314 -5.00 -0.96 3.36
C ASN A 314 -4.49 0.47 3.16
N GLU A 315 -4.45 1.28 4.21
CA GLU A 315 -3.95 2.65 4.21
C GLU A 315 -2.63 2.77 4.98
N CYS A 316 -2.61 2.43 6.28
CA CYS A 316 -1.45 2.63 7.17
C CYS A 316 -0.28 1.71 6.81
N GLY A 317 -0.49 0.39 6.76
CA GLY A 317 0.55 -0.57 6.41
C GLY A 317 1.15 -0.30 5.03
N TYR A 318 0.28 -0.02 4.05
CA TYR A 318 0.71 0.31 2.70
C TYR A 318 1.57 1.59 2.63
N SER A 319 1.15 2.65 3.34
CA SER A 319 1.87 3.93 3.38
C SER A 319 3.25 3.81 4.04
N ASN A 320 3.37 2.97 5.08
CA ASN A 320 4.65 2.67 5.70
C ASN A 320 5.60 1.95 4.73
N LYS A 321 5.12 0.94 4.00
CA LYS A 321 5.97 0.21 3.05
C LYS A 321 6.34 1.04 1.82
N LEU A 322 5.55 2.05 1.47
CA LEU A 322 5.94 3.04 0.47
C LEU A 322 7.15 3.86 0.93
N ILE A 323 7.20 4.27 2.20
CA ILE A 323 8.38 4.93 2.78
C ILE A 323 9.58 3.98 2.82
N ASP A 324 9.37 2.74 3.26
CA ASP A 324 10.45 1.74 3.32
C ASP A 324 11.03 1.48 1.92
N LEU A 325 10.19 1.40 0.88
CA LEU A 325 10.65 1.28 -0.50
C LEU A 325 11.39 2.55 -0.95
N ALA A 326 10.89 3.75 -0.61
CA ALA A 326 11.58 5.00 -0.92
C ALA A 326 12.98 5.06 -0.29
N LYS A 327 13.12 4.65 0.96
CA LYS A 327 14.43 4.53 1.64
C LYS A 327 15.33 3.54 0.92
N HIS A 328 14.79 2.35 0.58
CA HIS A 328 15.55 1.30 -0.07
C HIS A 328 16.10 1.74 -1.42
N ILE A 329 15.27 2.27 -2.30
CA ILE A 329 15.73 2.71 -3.62
C ILE A 329 16.68 3.91 -3.53
N ASN A 330 16.54 4.77 -2.53
CA ASN A 330 17.43 5.92 -2.35
C ASN A 330 18.85 5.52 -1.95
N GLN A 331 19.05 4.33 -1.40
CA GLN A 331 20.35 3.79 -1.01
C GLN A 331 21.08 3.10 -2.17
N LEU A 332 20.38 2.80 -3.26
CA LEU A 332 20.95 2.23 -4.49
C LEU A 332 21.58 3.31 -5.36
#